data_9db4a10ec1e6ced9b14c1ab47893b4f1
#
_entry.id   9db4a10ec1e6ced9b14c1ab47893b4f1
#
_cell.length_a   1.000
_cell.length_b   1.000
_cell.length_c   1.000
_cell.angle_alpha   90.00
_cell.angle_beta   90.00
_cell.angle_gamma   90.00
#
_symmetry.space_group_name_H-M   'P 1'
#
loop_
_entity.id
_entity.type
_entity.pdbx_description
1 polymer ?
#
loop_
_entity_poly.entity_id
_entity_poly.type
_entity_poly.pdbx_seq_one_letter_code
_entity_poly.pdbx_strand_id
1 'polypeptide(L)'
;MSAPSRSLSPLAPYAATLLRLALGGLFLAHGLTKLLVFTPAGTAAYFQSLGLPGALGYFTIVAELGLATALLLGVYARWIGLLGVPLLLGTIVTVHGANGFSFANSGGGWEYPAFWAVALVVLFLLGDGRWTLRSR
;
A
#
# COMPACT_ATOMS: atom_id res chain seq x y z
N MET A 1 -26.16 33.74 -2.15
CA MET A 1 -26.70 32.37 -2.05
C MET A 1 -25.53 31.40 -1.83
N SER A 2 -25.33 30.96 -0.61
CA SER A 2 -24.34 29.92 -0.32
C SER A 2 -24.91 28.59 -0.83
N ALA A 3 -24.15 27.88 -1.67
CA ALA A 3 -24.50 26.52 -2.04
C ALA A 3 -24.64 25.65 -0.80
N PRO A 4 -25.66 24.78 -0.70
CA PRO A 4 -25.77 23.89 0.43
C PRO A 4 -24.49 23.05 0.52
N SER A 5 -23.82 23.11 1.66
CA SER A 5 -22.69 22.23 1.93
C SER A 5 -23.23 20.80 1.88
N ARG A 6 -22.88 20.07 0.83
CA ARG A 6 -23.15 18.62 0.80
C ARG A 6 -22.34 17.98 1.91
N SER A 7 -23.00 17.68 3.02
CA SER A 7 -22.38 16.90 4.07
C SER A 7 -21.96 15.54 3.51
N LEU A 8 -20.76 15.11 3.86
CA LEU A 8 -20.32 13.74 3.58
C LEU A 8 -21.32 12.75 4.20
N SER A 9 -21.46 11.56 3.58
CA SER A 9 -22.27 10.50 4.15
C SER A 9 -21.85 10.24 5.60
N PRO A 10 -22.81 10.01 6.53
CA PRO A 10 -22.48 9.64 7.90
C PRO A 10 -21.71 8.30 7.98
N LEU A 11 -21.70 7.53 6.91
CA LEU A 11 -20.96 6.26 6.80
C LEU A 11 -19.52 6.44 6.31
N ALA A 12 -19.14 7.64 5.87
CA ALA A 12 -17.79 7.89 5.34
C ALA A 12 -16.65 7.50 6.30
N PRO A 13 -16.73 7.74 7.62
CA PRO A 13 -15.68 7.27 8.55
C PRO A 13 -15.54 5.74 8.58
N TYR A 14 -16.63 5.01 8.43
CA TYR A 14 -16.60 3.54 8.38
C TYR A 14 -16.00 3.05 7.06
N ALA A 15 -16.31 3.71 5.95
CA ALA A 15 -15.68 3.41 4.66
C ALA A 15 -14.17 3.64 4.72
N ALA A 16 -13.72 4.72 5.32
CA ALA A 16 -12.29 4.99 5.52
C ALA A 16 -11.63 3.90 6.37
N THR A 17 -12.28 3.46 7.44
CA THR A 17 -11.77 2.35 8.28
C THR A 17 -11.66 1.06 7.50
N LEU A 18 -12.70 0.69 6.74
CA LEU A 18 -12.67 -0.53 5.92
C LEU A 18 -11.53 -0.49 4.90
N LEU A 19 -11.38 0.63 4.20
CA LEU A 19 -10.30 0.82 3.23
C LEU A 19 -8.93 0.72 3.90
N ARG A 20 -8.77 1.37 5.04
CA ARG A 20 -7.53 1.33 5.83
C ARG A 20 -7.15 -0.09 6.23
N LEU A 21 -8.11 -0.86 6.75
CA LEU A 21 -7.88 -2.25 7.16
C LEU A 21 -7.57 -3.16 5.97
N ALA A 22 -8.26 -2.96 4.85
CA ALA A 22 -7.99 -3.71 3.62
C ALA A 22 -6.58 -3.44 3.10
N LEU A 23 -6.18 -2.16 3.02
CA LEU A 23 -4.85 -1.77 2.59
C LEU A 23 -3.75 -2.26 3.55
N GLY A 24 -4.00 -2.17 4.85
CA GLY A 24 -3.10 -2.72 5.87
C GLY A 24 -2.94 -4.22 5.74
N GLY A 25 -4.02 -4.94 5.50
CA GLY A 25 -4.01 -6.38 5.24
C GLY A 25 -3.21 -6.76 4.00
N LEU A 26 -3.31 -5.97 2.92
CA LEU A 26 -2.52 -6.18 1.70
C LEU A 26 -1.03 -6.01 1.96
N PHE A 27 -0.62 -4.95 2.64
CA PHE A 27 0.78 -4.75 2.99
C PHE A 27 1.29 -5.85 3.92
N LEU A 28 0.48 -6.27 4.88
CA LEU A 28 0.85 -7.37 5.77
C LEU A 28 1.09 -8.66 4.99
N ALA A 29 0.18 -9.03 4.10
CA ALA A 29 0.31 -10.22 3.30
C ALA A 29 1.57 -10.20 2.43
N HIS A 30 1.85 -9.07 1.77
CA HIS A 30 3.03 -8.91 0.92
C HIS A 30 4.33 -8.89 1.74
N GLY A 31 4.36 -8.17 2.85
CA GLY A 31 5.52 -8.13 3.73
C GLY A 31 5.83 -9.48 4.36
N LEU A 32 4.81 -10.20 4.83
CA LEU A 32 4.97 -11.55 5.40
C LEU A 32 5.39 -12.57 4.34
N THR A 33 4.89 -12.46 3.11
CA THR A 33 5.33 -13.33 2.02
C THR A 33 6.82 -13.16 1.75
N LYS A 34 7.31 -11.92 1.72
CA LYS A 34 8.75 -11.66 1.55
C LYS A 34 9.58 -12.13 2.73
N LEU A 35 9.04 -11.99 3.95
CA LEU A 35 9.76 -12.38 5.17
C LEU A 35 9.81 -13.89 5.37
N LEU A 36 8.68 -14.58 5.19
CA LEU A 36 8.51 -15.98 5.58
C LEU A 36 8.61 -16.95 4.43
N VAL A 37 8.16 -16.58 3.22
CA VAL A 37 8.16 -17.48 2.05
C VAL A 37 9.42 -17.28 1.22
N PHE A 38 9.67 -16.07 0.74
CA PHE A 38 10.87 -15.76 -0.05
C PHE A 38 12.13 -15.64 0.80
N THR A 39 11.98 -15.32 2.07
CA THR A 39 13.00 -14.96 3.04
C THR A 39 13.67 -13.60 2.71
N PRO A 40 14.27 -12.92 3.70
CA PRO A 40 15.00 -11.67 3.41
C PRO A 40 16.11 -11.85 2.38
N ALA A 41 16.89 -12.93 2.49
CA ALA A 41 17.96 -13.21 1.54
C ALA A 41 17.42 -13.50 0.14
N GLY A 42 16.33 -14.25 0.01
CA GLY A 42 15.68 -14.55 -1.26
C GLY A 42 15.07 -13.29 -1.90
N THR A 43 14.49 -12.41 -1.10
CA THR A 43 13.98 -11.10 -1.55
C THR A 43 15.12 -10.22 -2.07
N ALA A 44 16.23 -10.15 -1.34
CA ALA A 44 17.42 -9.41 -1.77
C ALA A 44 17.98 -9.96 -3.09
N ALA A 45 18.05 -11.28 -3.24
CA ALA A 45 18.50 -11.92 -4.47
C ALA A 45 17.58 -11.60 -5.65
N TYR A 46 16.27 -11.59 -5.44
CA TYR A 46 15.32 -11.19 -6.47
C TYR A 46 15.52 -9.74 -6.91
N PHE A 47 15.73 -8.82 -5.97
CA PHE A 47 16.02 -7.41 -6.29
C PHE A 47 17.30 -7.29 -7.12
N GLN A 48 18.33 -8.05 -6.76
CA GLN A 48 19.58 -8.07 -7.54
C GLN A 48 19.34 -8.59 -8.95
N SER A 49 18.46 -9.56 -9.14
CA SER A 49 18.08 -10.06 -10.48
C SER A 49 17.40 -9.01 -11.35
N LEU A 50 16.79 -8.00 -10.74
CA LEU A 50 16.18 -6.85 -11.42
C LEU A 50 17.20 -5.71 -11.69
N GLY A 51 18.45 -5.87 -11.31
CA GLY A 51 19.46 -4.82 -11.41
C GLY A 51 19.42 -3.80 -10.28
N LEU A 52 18.74 -4.12 -9.18
CA LEU A 52 18.60 -3.25 -8.00
C LEU A 52 19.52 -3.73 -6.87
N PRO A 53 19.95 -2.81 -5.96
CA PRO A 53 20.67 -3.22 -4.77
C PRO A 53 19.85 -4.19 -3.90
N GLY A 54 20.48 -5.25 -3.41
CA GLY A 54 19.82 -6.21 -2.51
C GLY A 54 19.30 -5.58 -1.23
N ALA A 55 19.97 -4.52 -0.75
CA ALA A 55 19.52 -3.75 0.43
C ALA A 55 18.10 -3.19 0.28
N LEU A 56 17.66 -2.87 -0.94
CA LEU A 56 16.28 -2.43 -1.20
C LEU A 56 15.26 -3.55 -0.93
N GLY A 57 15.64 -4.81 -1.07
CA GLY A 57 14.80 -5.94 -0.68
C GLY A 57 14.49 -5.95 0.81
N TYR A 58 15.52 -5.78 1.65
CA TYR A 58 15.35 -5.66 3.09
C TYR A 58 14.53 -4.43 3.47
N PHE A 59 14.83 -3.29 2.86
CA PHE A 59 14.07 -2.06 3.08
C PHE A 59 12.59 -2.25 2.74
N THR A 60 12.26 -2.92 1.63
CA THR A 60 10.88 -3.16 1.22
C THR A 60 10.13 -4.01 2.24
N ILE A 61 10.74 -5.05 2.80
CA ILE A 61 10.13 -5.86 3.85
C ILE A 61 9.78 -4.99 5.07
N VAL A 62 10.73 -4.21 5.55
CA VAL A 62 10.52 -3.31 6.70
C VAL A 62 9.45 -2.27 6.38
N ALA A 63 9.50 -1.67 5.20
CA ALA A 63 8.52 -0.66 4.78
C ALA A 63 7.10 -1.25 4.70
N GLU A 64 6.93 -2.40 4.07
CA GLU A 64 5.61 -3.04 3.95
C GLU A 64 5.03 -3.44 5.31
N LEU A 65 5.85 -4.03 6.19
CA LEU A 65 5.41 -4.41 7.54
C LEU A 65 5.13 -3.17 8.40
N GLY A 66 5.92 -2.12 8.27
CA GLY A 66 5.68 -0.84 8.94
C GLY A 66 4.40 -0.17 8.46
N LEU A 67 4.15 -0.12 7.16
CA LEU A 67 2.91 0.37 6.57
C LEU A 67 1.71 -0.44 7.04
N ALA A 68 1.82 -1.77 7.04
CA ALA A 68 0.78 -2.66 7.53
C ALA A 68 0.42 -2.35 8.98
N THR A 69 1.42 -2.23 9.84
CA THR A 69 1.23 -1.95 11.26
C THR A 69 0.54 -0.61 11.47
N ALA A 70 1.01 0.45 10.82
CA ALA A 70 0.43 1.78 10.94
C ALA A 70 -1.02 1.82 10.44
N LEU A 71 -1.31 1.16 9.32
CA LEU A 71 -2.66 1.11 8.75
C LEU A 71 -3.61 0.30 9.61
N LEU A 72 -3.19 -0.89 10.08
CA LEU A 72 -4.05 -1.75 10.87
C LEU A 72 -4.36 -1.16 12.24
N LEU A 73 -3.36 -0.57 12.90
CA LEU A 73 -3.54 0.06 14.21
C LEU A 73 -4.13 1.48 14.12
N GLY A 74 -4.10 2.09 12.96
CA GLY A 74 -4.56 3.46 12.79
C GLY A 74 -3.63 4.49 13.44
N VAL A 75 -2.34 4.41 13.12
CA VAL A 75 -1.33 5.35 13.60
C VAL A 75 -0.95 6.29 12.46
N TYR A 76 -1.48 7.51 12.48
CA TYR A 76 -1.31 8.50 11.40
C TYR A 76 -1.52 7.87 10.01
N ALA A 77 -2.54 7.02 9.89
CA ALA A 77 -2.70 6.08 8.79
C ALA A 77 -2.75 6.75 7.43
N ARG A 78 -3.47 7.88 7.31
CA ARG A 78 -3.56 8.61 6.04
C ARG A 78 -2.19 9.09 5.56
N TRP A 79 -1.37 9.59 6.47
CA TRP A 79 -0.04 10.13 6.14
C TRP A 79 0.97 9.03 5.88
N ILE A 80 1.03 8.04 6.76
CA ILE A 80 1.96 6.91 6.61
C ILE A 80 1.58 6.07 5.39
N GLY A 81 0.27 5.83 5.17
CA GLY A 81 -0.21 5.13 3.99
C GLY A 81 0.20 5.80 2.68
N LEU A 82 0.24 7.13 2.65
CA LEU A 82 0.69 7.88 1.48
C LEU A 82 2.13 7.56 1.09
N LEU A 83 2.98 7.19 2.05
CA LEU A 83 4.35 6.72 1.78
C LEU A 83 4.40 5.41 0.98
N GLY A 84 3.32 4.64 0.99
CA GLY A 84 3.20 3.43 0.18
C GLY A 84 3.06 3.72 -1.32
N VAL A 85 2.62 4.92 -1.70
CA VAL A 85 2.46 5.29 -3.12
C VAL A 85 3.78 5.21 -3.90
N PRO A 86 4.87 5.84 -3.47
CA PRO A 86 6.15 5.70 -4.17
C PRO A 86 6.65 4.25 -4.21
N LEU A 87 6.40 3.47 -3.16
CA LEU A 87 6.76 2.05 -3.13
C LEU A 87 6.05 1.27 -4.25
N LEU A 88 4.74 1.48 -4.41
CA LEU A 88 3.95 0.83 -5.44
C LEU A 88 4.30 1.32 -6.84
N LEU A 89 4.53 2.62 -7.02
CA LEU A 89 5.01 3.15 -8.29
C LEU A 89 6.38 2.55 -8.67
N GLY A 90 7.24 2.33 -7.67
CA GLY A 90 8.51 1.64 -7.85
C GLY A 90 8.32 0.21 -8.37
N THR A 91 7.35 -0.53 -7.86
CA THR A 91 7.06 -1.89 -8.35
C THR A 91 6.54 -1.88 -9.80
N ILE A 92 5.78 -0.87 -10.17
CA ILE A 92 5.32 -0.70 -11.56
C ILE A 92 6.51 -0.48 -12.49
N VAL A 93 7.40 0.44 -12.13
CA VAL A 93 8.57 0.78 -12.95
C VAL A 93 9.53 -0.41 -13.10
N THR A 94 9.75 -1.17 -12.01
CA THR A 94 10.80 -2.21 -11.97
C THR A 94 10.30 -3.60 -12.38
N VAL A 95 9.01 -3.89 -12.21
CA VAL A 95 8.46 -5.24 -12.42
C VAL A 95 7.25 -5.22 -13.33
N HIS A 96 6.18 -4.58 -12.88
CA HIS A 96 4.84 -4.79 -13.48
C HIS A 96 4.61 -4.01 -14.77
N GLY A 97 5.27 -2.86 -14.95
CA GLY A 97 5.07 -2.03 -16.13
C GLY A 97 5.38 -2.76 -17.44
N ALA A 98 6.43 -3.57 -17.46
CA ALA A 98 6.83 -4.35 -18.63
C ALA A 98 5.89 -5.54 -18.92
N ASN A 99 5.05 -5.93 -17.96
CA ASN A 99 4.14 -7.08 -18.07
C ASN A 99 2.77 -6.73 -18.69
N GLY A 100 2.57 -5.48 -19.09
CA GLY A 100 1.31 -5.00 -19.65
C GLY A 100 0.29 -4.67 -18.56
N PHE A 101 -0.96 -4.42 -18.98
CA PHE A 101 -2.01 -3.93 -18.10
C PHE A 101 -2.54 -5.02 -17.16
N SER A 102 -3.00 -6.15 -17.70
CA SER A 102 -3.70 -7.17 -16.91
C SER A 102 -2.80 -7.85 -15.88
N PHE A 103 -3.23 -7.89 -14.63
CA PHE A 103 -2.51 -8.62 -13.58
C PHE A 103 -2.49 -10.14 -13.83
N ALA A 104 -3.40 -10.66 -14.67
CA ALA A 104 -3.40 -12.05 -15.13
C ALA A 104 -2.25 -12.38 -16.10
N ASN A 105 -1.60 -11.37 -16.67
CA ASN A 105 -0.43 -11.57 -17.53
C ASN A 105 0.72 -12.19 -16.73
N SER A 106 1.61 -12.88 -17.43
CA SER A 106 2.79 -13.49 -16.82
C SER A 106 3.61 -12.46 -16.03
N GLY A 107 3.90 -12.76 -14.77
CA GLY A 107 4.57 -11.86 -13.85
C GLY A 107 3.69 -10.76 -13.24
N GLY A 108 2.42 -10.68 -13.63
CA GLY A 108 1.47 -9.68 -13.16
C GLY A 108 1.61 -8.32 -13.84
N GLY A 109 0.54 -7.85 -14.49
CA GLY A 109 0.48 -6.51 -15.09
C GLY A 109 0.35 -5.41 -14.04
N TRP A 110 0.35 -4.16 -14.50
CA TRP A 110 0.44 -3.00 -13.62
C TRP A 110 -0.91 -2.53 -13.03
N GLU A 111 -2.04 -3.11 -13.47
CA GLU A 111 -3.36 -2.64 -13.01
C GLU A 111 -3.53 -2.73 -11.49
N TYR A 112 -3.08 -3.82 -10.89
CA TYR A 112 -3.26 -4.07 -9.45
C TYR A 112 -2.44 -3.12 -8.57
N PRO A 113 -1.12 -2.96 -8.76
CA PRO A 113 -0.37 -1.97 -7.98
C PRO A 113 -0.80 -0.54 -8.27
N ALA A 114 -1.26 -0.22 -9.48
CA ALA A 114 -1.79 1.10 -9.80
C ALA A 114 -3.08 1.40 -9.02
N PHE A 115 -4.01 0.47 -8.99
CA PHE A 115 -5.24 0.63 -8.20
C PHE A 115 -4.93 0.73 -6.70
N TRP A 116 -4.00 -0.07 -6.22
CA TRP A 116 -3.55 0.00 -4.83
C TRP A 116 -2.98 1.37 -4.47
N ALA A 117 -2.16 1.96 -5.34
CA ALA A 117 -1.66 3.32 -5.16
C ALA A 117 -2.80 4.36 -5.13
N VAL A 118 -3.77 4.24 -6.04
CA VAL A 118 -4.97 5.11 -6.04
C VAL A 118 -5.75 4.96 -4.74
N ALA A 119 -5.92 3.74 -4.24
CA ALA A 119 -6.64 3.49 -2.99
C ALA A 119 -5.96 4.14 -1.79
N LEU A 120 -4.63 4.18 -1.75
CA LEU A 120 -3.88 4.89 -0.71
C LEU A 120 -4.10 6.40 -0.77
N VAL A 121 -4.18 6.98 -1.97
CA VAL A 121 -4.51 8.38 -2.15
C VAL A 121 -5.95 8.66 -1.69
N VAL A 122 -6.88 7.77 -2.02
CA VAL A 122 -8.28 7.88 -1.56
C VAL A 122 -8.33 7.84 -0.03
N LEU A 123 -7.60 6.95 0.62
CA LEU A 123 -7.51 6.91 2.07
C LEU A 123 -6.97 8.24 2.64
N PHE A 124 -5.94 8.79 2.02
CA PHE A 124 -5.41 10.10 2.43
C PHE A 124 -6.49 11.19 2.38
N LEU A 125 -7.29 11.21 1.31
CA LEU A 125 -8.36 12.19 1.14
C LEU A 125 -9.53 11.97 2.09
N LEU A 126 -9.87 10.72 2.41
CA LEU A 126 -10.95 10.38 3.33
C LEU A 126 -10.58 10.66 4.80
N GLY A 127 -9.32 10.47 5.16
CA GLY A 127 -8.86 10.52 6.55
C GLY A 127 -8.73 9.13 7.17
N ASP A 128 -8.37 9.10 8.45
CA ASP A 128 -8.00 7.85 9.15
C ASP A 128 -9.19 6.93 9.47
N GLY A 129 -10.41 7.45 9.45
CA GLY A 129 -11.58 6.70 9.85
C GLY A 129 -11.72 6.57 11.35
N ARG A 130 -12.41 5.51 11.79
CA ARG A 130 -12.68 5.22 13.20
C ARG A 130 -11.72 4.17 13.74
N TRP A 131 -11.69 4.05 15.07
CA TRP A 131 -10.88 3.06 15.80
C TRP A 131 -9.40 3.18 15.47
N THR A 132 -8.87 4.37 15.71
CA THR A 132 -7.45 4.68 15.50
C THR A 132 -6.75 4.85 16.84
N LEU A 133 -5.49 4.42 16.94
CA LEU A 133 -4.65 4.71 18.10
C LEU A 133 -4.18 6.16 18.13
N ARG A 134 -3.83 6.69 16.97
CA ARG A 134 -3.40 8.08 16.78
C ARG A 134 -3.86 8.57 15.43
N SER A 135 -4.61 9.65 15.41
CA SER A 135 -5.10 10.27 14.18
C SER A 135 -4.87 11.76 14.17
N ARG A 136 -4.62 12.29 12.96
CA ARG A 136 -4.82 13.70 12.58
C ARG A 136 -4.72 13.91 11.09
#